data_25b756ba306f6e61f7368bdfd5058a44
#
_entry.id   25b756ba306f6e61f7368bdfd5058a44
#
_cell.length_a   1.000
_cell.length_b   1.000
_cell.length_c   1.000
_cell.angle_alpha   90.00
_cell.angle_beta   90.00
_cell.angle_gamma   90.00
#
_symmetry.space_group_name_H-M   'P 1'
#
loop_
_entity.id
_entity.type
_entity.pdbx_description
1 polymer ?
#
loop_
_entity_poly.entity_id
_entity_poly.type
_entity_poly.pdbx_seq_one_letter_code
_entity_poly.pdbx_strand_id
1 'polypeptide(L)'
;MASYQGGKAGDGVYQKIINLMPPHRVYVEPFLGGGAIMRLKKPARSSIGIDADGDVVQMWTPALCVPNLTVLHGDALAWLEDQMSYLMDHHFTSDTLIYCDPPYLLDTRRQHRLIYRYELSDADHVRLLSILRGLTCMVMISGYWSELYATTLHDWRSVSFQARTRGGSTATEWVWMNFPEPLELHDYRYLGDDFRERERIKRKTERWRRRLSKMPVLERHAMMKAIVQLRG
;
A
#
# COMPACT_ATOMS: atom_id res chain seq x y z
N MET A 1 1.65 -21.48 -2.74
CA MET A 1 0.98 -20.54 -3.67
C MET A 1 1.93 -20.19 -4.77
N ALA A 2 1.49 -20.21 -6.03
CA ALA A 2 2.31 -19.74 -7.15
C ALA A 2 2.69 -18.28 -6.92
N SER A 3 3.96 -17.95 -7.18
CA SER A 3 4.48 -16.60 -7.01
C SER A 3 3.98 -15.73 -8.16
N TYR A 4 3.09 -14.76 -7.89
CA TYR A 4 2.61 -13.79 -8.87
C TYR A 4 3.76 -12.89 -9.37
N GLN A 5 3.78 -12.56 -10.67
CA GLN A 5 4.80 -11.66 -11.24
C GLN A 5 4.58 -10.22 -10.73
N GLY A 6 5.65 -9.49 -10.43
CA GLY A 6 5.56 -8.13 -9.88
C GLY A 6 5.17 -8.05 -8.39
N GLY A 7 4.93 -9.20 -7.73
CA GLY A 7 4.46 -9.21 -6.35
C GLY A 7 5.42 -8.55 -5.35
N LYS A 8 4.90 -7.70 -4.49
CA LYS A 8 5.65 -6.95 -3.45
C LYS A 8 6.03 -7.78 -2.21
N ALA A 9 5.88 -9.11 -2.24
CA ALA A 9 6.21 -9.99 -1.11
C ALA A 9 7.72 -10.17 -0.84
N GLY A 10 8.58 -9.60 -1.67
CA GLY A 10 10.04 -9.69 -1.55
C GLY A 10 10.59 -9.00 -0.31
N ASP A 11 11.82 -9.40 0.04
CA ASP A 11 12.55 -9.00 1.26
C ASP A 11 12.60 -7.48 1.45
N GLY A 12 11.87 -6.99 2.43
CA GLY A 12 11.87 -5.59 2.85
C GLY A 12 10.90 -4.68 2.06
N VAL A 13 10.38 -5.10 0.90
CA VAL A 13 9.56 -4.25 0.03
C VAL A 13 8.21 -3.93 0.67
N TYR A 14 7.41 -4.95 1.03
CA TYR A 14 6.10 -4.71 1.64
C TYR A 14 6.20 -3.97 2.97
N GLN A 15 7.25 -4.23 3.75
CA GLN A 15 7.46 -3.51 5.02
C GLN A 15 7.62 -2.02 4.79
N LYS A 16 8.43 -1.63 3.79
CA LYS A 16 8.64 -0.22 3.44
C LYS A 16 7.35 0.42 2.96
N ILE A 17 6.60 -0.24 2.08
CA ILE A 17 5.32 0.27 1.58
C ILE A 17 4.30 0.43 2.72
N ILE A 18 4.17 -0.57 3.59
CA ILE A 18 3.21 -0.51 4.72
C ILE A 18 3.60 0.58 5.73
N ASN A 19 4.90 0.84 5.94
CA ASN A 19 5.38 1.92 6.81
C ASN A 19 5.15 3.34 6.24
N LEU A 20 4.68 3.47 5.01
CA LEU A 20 4.28 4.74 4.43
C LEU A 20 2.77 5.03 4.62
N MET A 21 1.99 4.06 5.09
CA MET A 21 0.53 4.15 5.14
C MET A 21 0.03 4.84 6.42
N PRO A 22 -0.65 6.00 6.31
CA PRO A 22 -1.35 6.62 7.43
C PRO A 22 -2.54 5.76 7.88
N PRO A 23 -3.12 6.02 9.07
CA PRO A 23 -4.37 5.38 9.50
C PRO A 23 -5.48 5.56 8.44
N HIS A 24 -6.18 4.46 8.11
CA HIS A 24 -7.28 4.48 7.16
C HIS A 24 -8.33 3.45 7.56
N ARG A 25 -9.59 3.70 7.18
CA ARG A 25 -10.74 2.82 7.44
C ARG A 25 -11.12 2.01 6.20
N VAL A 26 -10.94 2.60 5.02
CA VAL A 26 -11.16 1.95 3.72
C VAL A 26 -9.82 1.82 3.01
N TYR A 27 -9.58 0.66 2.42
CA TYR A 27 -8.35 0.36 1.68
C TYR A 27 -8.69 -0.23 0.32
N VAL A 28 -8.07 0.31 -0.73
CA VAL A 28 -8.33 -0.11 -2.11
C VAL A 28 -7.02 -0.44 -2.83
N GLU A 29 -6.97 -1.61 -3.49
CA GLU A 29 -5.93 -1.99 -4.45
C GLU A 29 -6.57 -2.19 -5.84
N PRO A 30 -6.53 -1.19 -6.74
CA PRO A 30 -7.13 -1.30 -8.08
C PRO A 30 -6.39 -2.24 -9.02
N PHE A 31 -5.14 -2.60 -8.70
CA PHE A 31 -4.30 -3.56 -9.41
C PHE A 31 -3.88 -4.65 -8.42
N LEU A 32 -4.82 -5.54 -8.09
CA LEU A 32 -4.70 -6.44 -6.94
C LEU A 32 -3.60 -7.49 -7.12
N GLY A 33 -3.52 -8.13 -8.28
CA GLY A 33 -2.56 -9.19 -8.56
C GLY A 33 -2.46 -10.21 -7.44
N GLY A 34 -1.23 -10.51 -7.03
CA GLY A 34 -0.97 -11.36 -5.88
C GLY A 34 -1.34 -10.73 -4.52
N GLY A 35 -1.63 -9.44 -4.45
CA GLY A 35 -2.08 -8.69 -3.27
C GLY A 35 -1.18 -8.85 -2.05
N ALA A 36 0.11 -8.75 -2.23
CA ALA A 36 1.05 -8.90 -1.11
C ALA A 36 0.78 -7.87 -0.01
N ILE A 37 0.50 -6.63 -0.39
CA ILE A 37 0.21 -5.56 0.56
C ILE A 37 -1.15 -5.81 1.22
N MET A 38 -2.19 -6.12 0.44
CA MET A 38 -3.52 -6.45 0.93
C MET A 38 -3.49 -7.52 2.03
N ARG A 39 -2.68 -8.57 1.85
CA ARG A 39 -2.58 -9.70 2.79
C ARG A 39 -1.71 -9.44 4.00
N LEU A 40 -0.64 -8.64 3.84
CA LEU A 40 0.39 -8.50 4.86
C LEU A 40 0.15 -7.31 5.78
N LYS A 41 -0.52 -6.25 5.32
CA LYS A 41 -0.86 -5.12 6.19
C LYS A 41 -1.93 -5.48 7.21
N LYS A 42 -2.03 -4.71 8.28
CA LYS A 42 -3.17 -4.76 9.19
C LYS A 42 -4.46 -4.52 8.39
N PRO A 43 -5.49 -5.37 8.53
CA PRO A 43 -6.76 -5.16 7.83
C PRO A 43 -7.37 -3.79 8.13
N ALA A 44 -7.94 -3.16 7.11
CA ALA A 44 -8.82 -2.00 7.27
C ALA A 44 -10.22 -2.45 7.68
N ARG A 45 -11.10 -1.49 8.01
CA ARG A 45 -12.51 -1.79 8.31
C ARG A 45 -13.24 -2.35 7.07
N SER A 46 -12.88 -1.86 5.88
CA SER A 46 -13.33 -2.37 4.60
C SER A 46 -12.15 -2.36 3.62
N SER A 47 -12.04 -3.38 2.79
CA SER A 47 -11.01 -3.48 1.76
C SER A 47 -11.64 -3.87 0.42
N ILE A 48 -11.14 -3.28 -0.67
CA ILE A 48 -11.58 -3.56 -2.03
C ILE A 48 -10.34 -3.87 -2.87
N GLY A 49 -10.36 -4.99 -3.58
CA GLY A 49 -9.35 -5.34 -4.56
C GLY A 49 -10.00 -5.43 -5.93
N ILE A 50 -9.37 -4.87 -6.96
CA ILE A 50 -9.84 -4.97 -8.34
C ILE A 50 -8.73 -5.60 -9.18
N ASP A 51 -9.09 -6.47 -10.11
CA ASP A 51 -8.16 -7.00 -11.10
C ASP A 51 -8.87 -7.25 -12.43
N ALA A 52 -8.20 -6.94 -13.53
CA ALA A 52 -8.68 -7.19 -14.87
C ALA A 52 -8.57 -8.68 -15.27
N ASP A 53 -7.72 -9.45 -14.57
CA ASP A 53 -7.54 -10.86 -14.81
C ASP A 53 -8.50 -11.69 -13.95
N GLY A 54 -9.49 -12.31 -14.62
CA GLY A 54 -10.45 -13.20 -13.96
C GLY A 54 -9.80 -14.39 -13.24
N ASP A 55 -8.65 -14.87 -13.71
CA ASP A 55 -7.90 -15.95 -13.06
C ASP A 55 -7.31 -15.48 -11.72
N VAL A 56 -6.87 -14.22 -11.68
CA VAL A 56 -6.42 -13.57 -10.42
C VAL A 56 -7.59 -13.45 -9.45
N VAL A 57 -8.74 -12.95 -9.91
CA VAL A 57 -9.94 -12.82 -9.07
C VAL A 57 -10.38 -14.16 -8.49
N GLN A 58 -10.35 -15.24 -9.29
CA GLN A 58 -10.67 -16.58 -8.83
C GLN A 58 -9.69 -17.12 -7.78
N MET A 59 -8.41 -16.74 -7.84
CA MET A 59 -7.43 -17.11 -6.80
C MET A 59 -7.72 -16.46 -5.44
N TRP A 60 -8.46 -15.34 -5.42
CA TRP A 60 -8.89 -14.64 -4.22
C TRP A 60 -10.20 -15.23 -3.66
N THR A 61 -10.28 -16.55 -3.54
CA THR A 61 -11.44 -17.21 -2.93
C THR A 61 -11.51 -16.90 -1.43
N PRO A 62 -12.68 -17.16 -0.79
CA PRO A 62 -12.91 -16.91 0.66
C PRO A 62 -11.90 -17.57 1.61
N ALA A 63 -11.10 -18.53 1.15
CA ALA A 63 -10.04 -19.17 1.93
C ALA A 63 -8.81 -18.26 2.19
N LEU A 64 -8.67 -17.14 1.51
CA LEU A 64 -7.59 -16.16 1.72
C LEU A 64 -8.01 -15.09 2.74
N CYS A 65 -8.29 -15.50 3.95
CA CYS A 65 -8.74 -14.76 5.12
C CYS A 65 -8.20 -13.32 5.29
N VAL A 66 -8.51 -12.40 4.38
CA VAL A 66 -8.44 -10.96 4.64
C VAL A 66 -9.84 -10.52 5.08
N PRO A 67 -10.03 -10.13 6.33
CA PRO A 67 -11.36 -9.73 6.82
C PRO A 67 -11.89 -8.53 6.04
N ASN A 68 -13.19 -8.57 5.73
CA ASN A 68 -13.93 -7.48 5.08
C ASN A 68 -13.33 -7.06 3.73
N LEU A 69 -12.79 -8.02 2.97
CA LEU A 69 -12.31 -7.84 1.61
C LEU A 69 -13.41 -8.19 0.60
N THR A 70 -13.67 -7.27 -0.33
CA THR A 70 -14.42 -7.48 -1.56
C THR A 70 -13.44 -7.51 -2.72
N VAL A 71 -13.51 -8.52 -3.58
CA VAL A 71 -12.70 -8.61 -4.79
C VAL A 71 -13.61 -8.49 -6.01
N LEU A 72 -13.27 -7.59 -6.91
CA LEU A 72 -14.02 -7.27 -8.11
C LEU A 72 -13.21 -7.64 -9.37
N HIS A 73 -13.87 -8.25 -10.34
CA HIS A 73 -13.32 -8.42 -11.68
C HIS A 73 -13.67 -7.19 -12.52
N GLY A 74 -12.68 -6.48 -13.02
CA GLY A 74 -12.93 -5.28 -13.82
C GLY A 74 -11.68 -4.48 -14.16
N ASP A 75 -11.86 -3.51 -15.03
CA ASP A 75 -10.82 -2.54 -15.40
C ASP A 75 -10.63 -1.51 -14.27
N ALA A 76 -9.39 -1.36 -13.81
CA ALA A 76 -9.04 -0.48 -12.68
C ALA A 76 -9.28 1.00 -13.01
N LEU A 77 -9.00 1.42 -14.27
CA LEU A 77 -9.14 2.82 -14.68
C LEU A 77 -10.63 3.19 -14.76
N ALA A 78 -11.43 2.35 -15.42
CA ALA A 78 -12.87 2.56 -15.50
C ALA A 78 -13.51 2.59 -14.10
N TRP A 79 -13.12 1.66 -13.22
CA TRP A 79 -13.61 1.64 -11.84
C TRP A 79 -13.25 2.91 -11.07
N LEU A 80 -12.00 3.39 -11.18
CA LEU A 80 -11.56 4.62 -10.53
C LEU A 80 -12.30 5.86 -11.07
N GLU A 81 -12.58 5.93 -12.38
CA GLU A 81 -13.36 7.00 -12.99
C GLU A 81 -14.80 7.02 -12.50
N ASP A 82 -15.42 5.83 -12.40
CA ASP A 82 -16.76 5.71 -11.82
C ASP A 82 -16.78 6.24 -10.38
N GLN A 83 -15.76 5.92 -9.59
CA GLN A 83 -15.66 6.44 -8.22
C GLN A 83 -15.51 7.97 -8.20
N MET A 84 -14.78 8.56 -9.15
CA MET A 84 -14.72 10.04 -9.27
C MET A 84 -16.10 10.65 -9.57
N SER A 85 -16.92 10.01 -10.39
CA SER A 85 -18.27 10.46 -10.72
C SER A 85 -19.21 10.39 -9.51
N TYR A 86 -19.06 9.35 -8.68
CA TYR A 86 -19.81 9.16 -7.44
C TYR A 86 -19.24 9.98 -6.26
N LEU A 87 -18.11 10.67 -6.40
CA LEU A 87 -17.53 11.54 -5.34
C LEU A 87 -18.43 12.73 -4.96
N MET A 88 -19.43 13.06 -5.75
CA MET A 88 -20.52 13.96 -5.35
C MET A 88 -21.33 13.39 -4.17
N ASP A 89 -21.29 12.06 -3.90
CA ASP A 89 -22.04 11.35 -2.86
C ASP A 89 -21.18 10.75 -1.72
N HIS A 90 -19.94 11.21 -1.49
CA HIS A 90 -19.13 10.90 -0.30
C HIS A 90 -18.65 9.45 -0.10
N HIS A 91 -18.42 8.65 -1.16
CA HIS A 91 -17.95 7.27 -0.98
C HIS A 91 -16.46 7.15 -0.60
N PHE A 92 -15.60 8.06 -1.06
CA PHE A 92 -14.20 8.14 -0.63
C PHE A 92 -13.97 9.37 0.24
N THR A 93 -13.82 9.15 1.52
CA THR A 93 -13.55 10.17 2.52
C THR A 93 -12.03 10.25 2.78
N SER A 94 -11.62 11.24 3.57
CA SER A 94 -10.23 11.44 3.98
C SER A 94 -9.62 10.22 4.72
N ASP A 95 -10.42 9.24 5.14
CA ASP A 95 -9.99 8.00 5.77
C ASP A 95 -9.91 6.80 4.80
N THR A 96 -9.97 7.06 3.49
CA THR A 96 -9.72 6.07 2.43
C THR A 96 -8.30 6.17 1.93
N LEU A 97 -7.62 5.02 1.78
CA LEU A 97 -6.33 4.90 1.16
C LEU A 97 -6.42 4.01 -0.08
N ILE A 98 -6.03 4.55 -1.23
CA ILE A 98 -5.88 3.82 -2.48
C ILE A 98 -4.38 3.56 -2.71
N TYR A 99 -4.02 2.29 -2.90
CA TYR A 99 -2.67 1.89 -3.27
C TYR A 99 -2.66 1.26 -4.65
N CYS A 100 -2.01 1.92 -5.60
CA CYS A 100 -1.85 1.48 -6.98
C CYS A 100 -0.48 0.85 -7.20
N ASP A 101 -0.46 -0.38 -7.72
CA ASP A 101 0.73 -1.09 -8.19
C ASP A 101 0.49 -1.59 -9.61
N PRO A 102 0.35 -0.68 -10.60
CA PRO A 102 0.04 -1.05 -11.97
C PRO A 102 1.21 -1.80 -12.64
N PRO A 103 0.98 -2.52 -13.74
CA PRO A 103 2.05 -2.91 -14.64
C PRO A 103 2.92 -1.69 -14.98
N TYR A 104 4.24 -1.75 -14.73
CA TYR A 104 5.10 -0.57 -14.90
C TYR A 104 5.29 -0.22 -16.37
N LEU A 105 5.56 1.05 -16.66
CA LEU A 105 5.90 1.54 -18.00
C LEU A 105 6.95 0.66 -18.66
N LEU A 106 6.72 0.27 -19.92
CA LEU A 106 7.58 -0.64 -20.67
C LEU A 106 9.01 -0.14 -20.77
N ASP A 107 9.18 1.16 -21.03
CA ASP A 107 10.50 1.80 -21.18
C ASP A 107 11.32 1.81 -19.89
N THR A 108 10.67 1.68 -18.73
CA THR A 108 11.37 1.58 -17.44
C THR A 108 11.83 0.16 -17.10
N ARG A 109 11.34 -0.84 -17.83
CA ARG A 109 11.68 -2.25 -17.59
C ARG A 109 12.96 -2.62 -18.32
N ARG A 110 13.88 -3.31 -17.64
CA ARG A 110 15.17 -3.73 -18.20
C ARG A 110 15.10 -4.48 -19.55
N GLN A 111 14.04 -5.23 -19.78
CA GLN A 111 13.89 -6.08 -20.96
C GLN A 111 12.85 -5.55 -21.95
N HIS A 112 12.22 -4.40 -21.71
CA HIS A 112 11.13 -3.84 -22.54
C HIS A 112 10.10 -4.91 -22.95
N ARG A 113 9.83 -5.88 -22.05
CA ARG A 113 9.04 -7.07 -22.35
C ARG A 113 7.66 -6.98 -21.69
N LEU A 114 6.64 -7.38 -22.44
CA LEU A 114 5.32 -7.67 -21.90
C LEU A 114 5.40 -8.89 -20.96
N ILE A 115 5.01 -8.72 -19.71
CA ILE A 115 5.06 -9.77 -18.67
C ILE A 115 3.71 -10.02 -18.01
N TYR A 116 2.78 -9.09 -18.17
CA TYR A 116 1.41 -9.22 -17.67
C TYR A 116 0.44 -9.52 -18.82
N ARG A 117 -0.63 -10.24 -18.52
CA ARG A 117 -1.70 -10.50 -19.49
C ARG A 117 -2.45 -9.22 -19.87
N TYR A 118 -2.60 -8.32 -18.92
CA TYR A 118 -3.22 -7.00 -19.06
C TYR A 118 -2.17 -5.94 -18.73
N GLU A 119 -1.50 -5.46 -19.77
CA GLU A 119 -0.52 -4.39 -19.67
C GLU A 119 -1.22 -3.03 -19.78
N LEU A 120 -0.60 -1.99 -19.22
CA LEU A 120 -1.01 -0.61 -19.46
C LEU A 120 -0.15 0.01 -20.55
N SER A 121 -0.77 0.70 -21.51
CA SER A 121 -0.08 1.57 -22.46
C SER A 121 0.38 2.87 -21.79
N ASP A 122 1.25 3.63 -22.45
CA ASP A 122 1.66 4.95 -21.96
C ASP A 122 0.45 5.90 -21.84
N ALA A 123 -0.53 5.79 -22.76
CA ALA A 123 -1.77 6.56 -22.68
C ALA A 123 -2.61 6.16 -21.45
N ASP A 124 -2.64 4.87 -21.09
CA ASP A 124 -3.30 4.41 -19.87
C ASP A 124 -2.59 4.92 -18.62
N HIS A 125 -1.26 5.00 -18.62
CA HIS A 125 -0.52 5.62 -17.53
C HIS A 125 -0.84 7.10 -17.37
N VAL A 126 -0.88 7.86 -18.47
CA VAL A 126 -1.30 9.28 -18.45
C VAL A 126 -2.72 9.42 -17.89
N ARG A 127 -3.65 8.58 -18.35
CA ARG A 127 -5.05 8.55 -17.88
C ARG A 127 -5.11 8.20 -16.38
N LEU A 128 -4.41 7.15 -15.94
CA LEU A 128 -4.32 6.75 -14.54
C LEU A 128 -3.83 7.90 -13.65
N LEU A 129 -2.71 8.54 -14.00
CA LEU A 129 -2.16 9.64 -13.23
C LEU A 129 -3.12 10.83 -13.16
N SER A 130 -3.83 11.14 -14.25
CA SER A 130 -4.87 12.18 -14.26
C SER A 130 -6.01 11.87 -13.30
N ILE A 131 -6.50 10.63 -13.32
CA ILE A 131 -7.55 10.15 -12.40
C ILE A 131 -7.06 10.29 -10.94
N LEU A 132 -5.87 9.75 -10.62
CA LEU A 132 -5.35 9.76 -9.26
C LEU A 132 -5.16 11.17 -8.71
N ARG A 133 -4.76 12.13 -9.54
CA ARG A 133 -4.65 13.54 -9.16
C ARG A 133 -6.00 14.21 -8.86
N GLY A 134 -7.07 13.72 -9.45
CA GLY A 134 -8.43 14.21 -9.21
C GLY A 134 -9.07 13.67 -7.92
N LEU A 135 -8.49 12.64 -7.30
CA LEU A 135 -9.04 12.03 -6.09
C LEU A 135 -8.76 12.89 -4.84
N THR A 136 -9.75 12.99 -3.95
CA THR A 136 -9.66 13.76 -2.70
C THR A 136 -9.23 12.91 -1.50
N CYS A 137 -9.14 11.60 -1.66
CA CYS A 137 -8.67 10.67 -0.64
C CYS A 137 -7.14 10.51 -0.67
N MET A 138 -6.60 9.71 0.25
CA MET A 138 -5.18 9.38 0.29
C MET A 138 -4.84 8.40 -0.84
N VAL A 139 -3.82 8.72 -1.63
CA VAL A 139 -3.37 7.91 -2.76
C VAL A 139 -1.88 7.62 -2.65
N MET A 140 -1.52 6.38 -2.92
CA MET A 140 -0.15 5.91 -3.12
C MET A 140 -0.05 5.21 -4.47
N ILE A 141 1.02 5.45 -5.22
CA ILE A 141 1.32 4.69 -6.45
C ILE A 141 2.78 4.28 -6.47
N SER A 142 3.05 2.99 -6.75
CA SER A 142 4.40 2.46 -6.94
C SER A 142 4.77 2.32 -8.42
N GLY A 143 6.06 2.40 -8.70
CA GLY A 143 6.59 2.24 -10.05
C GLY A 143 8.10 2.34 -10.10
N TYR A 144 8.65 2.17 -11.30
CA TYR A 144 10.02 2.61 -11.57
C TYR A 144 10.00 4.10 -11.91
N TRP A 145 11.13 4.77 -11.67
CA TRP A 145 11.25 6.17 -12.03
C TRP A 145 11.03 6.38 -13.52
N SER A 146 10.23 7.37 -13.87
CA SER A 146 10.03 7.85 -15.23
C SER A 146 9.79 9.36 -15.21
N GLU A 147 10.14 10.02 -16.30
CA GLU A 147 9.89 11.46 -16.45
C GLU A 147 8.39 11.78 -16.39
N LEU A 148 7.56 10.92 -16.98
CA LEU A 148 6.10 11.04 -16.93
C LEU A 148 5.59 11.12 -15.48
N TYR A 149 5.99 10.18 -14.62
CA TYR A 149 5.57 10.15 -13.22
C TYR A 149 6.16 11.32 -12.43
N ALA A 150 7.47 11.58 -12.59
CA ALA A 150 8.16 12.65 -11.89
C ALA A 150 7.57 14.03 -12.22
N THR A 151 7.25 14.28 -13.49
CA THR A 151 6.65 15.55 -13.94
C THR A 151 5.19 15.66 -13.52
N THR A 152 4.39 14.61 -13.71
CA THR A 152 2.96 14.65 -13.39
C THR A 152 2.70 14.72 -11.89
N LEU A 153 3.52 14.04 -11.08
CA LEU A 153 3.37 13.96 -9.62
C LEU A 153 4.43 14.81 -8.89
N HIS A 154 4.91 15.91 -9.49
CA HIS A 154 6.01 16.75 -8.97
C HIS A 154 5.70 17.35 -7.58
N ASP A 155 4.44 17.57 -7.27
CA ASP A 155 3.92 18.08 -5.99
C ASP A 155 3.59 16.98 -4.96
N TRP A 156 3.71 15.71 -5.36
CA TRP A 156 3.51 14.59 -4.44
C TRP A 156 4.81 14.26 -3.71
N ARG A 157 4.68 13.85 -2.45
CA ARG A 157 5.81 13.28 -1.71
C ARG A 157 6.24 11.98 -2.38
N SER A 158 7.54 11.78 -2.56
CA SER A 158 8.09 10.54 -3.11
C SER A 158 9.15 9.93 -2.21
N VAL A 159 9.22 8.60 -2.20
CA VAL A 159 10.24 7.82 -1.50
C VAL A 159 10.74 6.73 -2.44
N SER A 160 12.05 6.51 -2.48
CA SER A 160 12.64 5.42 -3.25
C SER A 160 13.43 4.46 -2.37
N PHE A 161 13.48 3.20 -2.77
CA PHE A 161 14.26 2.16 -2.09
C PHE A 161 14.68 1.05 -3.03
N GLN A 162 15.74 0.33 -2.64
CA GLN A 162 16.21 -0.82 -3.40
C GLN A 162 15.34 -2.05 -3.13
N ALA A 163 14.91 -2.71 -4.21
CA ALA A 163 14.16 -3.95 -4.18
C ALA A 163 14.88 -5.01 -5.01
N ARG A 164 14.88 -6.25 -4.53
CA ARG A 164 15.40 -7.39 -5.32
C ARG A 164 14.36 -7.83 -6.34
N THR A 165 14.75 -7.87 -7.59
CA THR A 165 13.93 -8.48 -8.65
C THR A 165 14.02 -10.01 -8.57
N ARG A 166 13.05 -10.71 -9.18
CA ARG A 166 13.09 -12.19 -9.25
C ARG A 166 14.35 -12.74 -9.92
N GLY A 167 14.95 -12.01 -10.85
CA GLY A 167 16.21 -12.38 -11.49
C GLY A 167 17.45 -12.17 -10.60
N GLY A 168 17.27 -11.84 -9.30
CA GLY A 168 18.37 -11.62 -8.35
C GLY A 168 19.05 -10.26 -8.47
N SER A 169 18.70 -9.45 -9.47
CA SER A 169 19.21 -8.10 -9.62
C SER A 169 18.46 -7.12 -8.72
N THR A 170 19.05 -5.97 -8.47
CA THR A 170 18.43 -4.89 -7.70
C THR A 170 17.79 -3.86 -8.64
N ALA A 171 16.62 -3.38 -8.30
CA ALA A 171 15.94 -2.26 -8.96
C ALA A 171 15.53 -1.22 -7.93
N THR A 172 15.48 0.05 -8.34
CA THR A 172 15.00 1.13 -7.48
C THR A 172 13.49 1.27 -7.67
N GLU A 173 12.76 0.93 -6.64
CA GLU A 173 11.31 1.15 -6.55
C GLU A 173 11.04 2.58 -6.04
N TRP A 174 10.05 3.22 -6.61
CA TRP A 174 9.55 4.51 -6.19
C TRP A 174 8.09 4.40 -5.73
N VAL A 175 7.74 5.20 -4.73
CA VAL A 175 6.36 5.35 -4.27
C VAL A 175 6.06 6.84 -4.19
N TRP A 176 5.03 7.29 -4.90
CA TRP A 176 4.51 8.66 -4.84
C TRP A 176 3.23 8.68 -4.02
N MET A 177 3.05 9.72 -3.22
CA MET A 177 1.94 9.88 -2.28
C MET A 177 1.41 11.32 -2.31
N ASN A 178 0.08 11.50 -2.35
CA ASN A 178 -0.55 12.82 -2.32
C ASN A 178 -0.71 13.40 -0.90
N PHE A 179 -0.08 12.79 0.09
CA PHE A 179 -0.14 13.19 1.50
C PHE A 179 1.27 13.32 2.10
N PRO A 180 1.44 14.14 3.17
CA PRO A 180 2.71 14.31 3.85
C PRO A 180 3.17 13.04 4.57
N GLU A 181 4.36 13.08 5.16
CA GLU A 181 4.83 11.99 6.02
C GLU A 181 3.86 11.77 7.19
N PRO A 182 3.35 10.55 7.37
CA PRO A 182 2.36 10.29 8.40
C PRO A 182 2.98 10.37 9.80
N LEU A 183 2.32 11.08 10.70
CA LEU A 183 2.68 11.13 12.13
C LEU A 183 2.25 9.85 12.86
N GLU A 184 1.26 9.15 12.34
CA GLU A 184 0.78 7.85 12.84
C GLU A 184 0.70 6.86 11.67
N LEU A 185 1.02 5.58 11.95
CA LEU A 185 0.95 4.51 10.96
C LEU A 185 -0.31 3.67 11.15
N HIS A 186 -0.84 3.17 10.04
CA HIS A 186 -1.91 2.17 10.10
C HIS A 186 -1.44 0.86 10.74
N ASP A 187 -0.17 0.50 10.50
CA ASP A 187 0.41 -0.76 10.96
C ASP A 187 1.85 -0.58 11.47
N TYR A 188 2.05 -0.70 12.75
CA TYR A 188 3.37 -0.57 13.39
C TYR A 188 4.18 -1.88 13.43
N ARG A 189 3.66 -3.01 12.92
CA ARG A 189 4.35 -4.32 12.97
C ARG A 189 5.67 -4.33 12.21
N TYR A 190 5.80 -3.44 11.22
CA TYR A 190 6.96 -3.36 10.34
C TYR A 190 7.79 -2.08 10.54
N LEU A 191 7.54 -1.32 11.59
CA LEU A 191 8.23 -0.06 11.86
C LEU A 191 9.74 -0.26 11.98
N GLY A 192 10.50 0.48 11.17
CA GLY A 192 11.97 0.48 11.08
C GLY A 192 12.48 0.32 9.65
N ASP A 193 13.61 0.95 9.35
CA ASP A 193 14.16 1.06 8.00
C ASP A 193 14.77 -0.26 7.50
N ASP A 194 15.38 -1.03 8.41
CA ASP A 194 15.97 -2.31 8.11
C ASP A 194 15.51 -3.43 9.06
N PHE A 195 15.95 -4.65 8.80
CA PHE A 195 15.60 -5.81 9.63
C PHE A 195 16.04 -5.65 11.09
N ARG A 196 17.27 -5.13 11.33
CA ARG A 196 17.82 -4.99 12.68
C ARG A 196 17.02 -3.97 13.50
N GLU A 197 16.66 -2.88 12.85
CA GLU A 197 15.86 -1.85 13.50
C GLU A 197 14.43 -2.34 13.79
N ARG A 198 13.77 -3.00 12.86
CA ARG A 198 12.45 -3.63 13.08
C ARG A 198 12.49 -4.59 14.26
N GLU A 199 13.49 -5.47 14.35
CA GLU A 199 13.64 -6.39 15.48
C GLU A 199 13.95 -5.67 16.79
N ARG A 200 14.75 -4.60 16.78
CA ARG A 200 15.02 -3.75 17.94
C ARG A 200 13.74 -3.13 18.49
N ILE A 201 12.93 -2.53 17.60
CA ILE A 201 11.66 -1.88 17.97
C ILE A 201 10.67 -2.91 18.49
N LYS A 202 10.51 -4.03 17.81
CA LYS A 202 9.64 -5.15 18.22
C LYS A 202 9.99 -5.66 19.63
N ARG A 203 11.28 -5.93 19.91
CA ARG A 203 11.76 -6.36 21.23
C ARG A 203 11.51 -5.30 22.30
N LYS A 204 11.71 -4.01 21.97
CA LYS A 204 11.41 -2.90 22.88
C LYS A 204 9.93 -2.84 23.23
N THR A 205 9.07 -2.92 22.23
CA THR A 205 7.60 -2.91 22.41
C THR A 205 7.12 -4.10 23.24
N GLU A 206 7.62 -5.31 22.97
CA GLU A 206 7.26 -6.51 23.71
C GLU A 206 7.72 -6.44 25.17
N ARG A 207 8.91 -5.91 25.43
CA ARG A 207 9.41 -5.69 26.81
C ARG A 207 8.53 -4.72 27.59
N TRP A 208 8.11 -3.61 26.96
CA TRP A 208 7.19 -2.67 27.58
C TRP A 208 5.81 -3.27 27.83
N ARG A 209 5.28 -4.02 26.87
CA ARG A 209 4.01 -4.74 27.03
C ARG A 209 4.03 -5.66 28.23
N ARG A 210 5.09 -6.48 28.39
CA ARG A 210 5.28 -7.37 29.54
C ARG A 210 5.40 -6.60 30.85
N ARG A 211 6.09 -5.46 30.86
CA ARG A 211 6.22 -4.63 32.05
C ARG A 211 4.86 -4.06 32.47
N LEU A 212 4.14 -3.47 31.54
CA LEU A 212 2.81 -2.91 31.79
C LEU A 212 1.79 -3.96 32.21
N SER A 213 1.83 -5.18 31.64
CA SER A 213 0.91 -6.25 32.01
C SER A 213 1.07 -6.77 33.45
N LYS A 214 2.27 -6.60 34.03
CA LYS A 214 2.58 -7.00 35.42
C LYS A 214 2.29 -5.92 36.46
N MET A 215 1.98 -4.70 36.03
CA MET A 215 1.66 -3.60 36.93
C MET A 215 0.28 -3.76 37.58
N PRO A 216 0.09 -3.29 38.82
CA PRO A 216 -1.22 -3.10 39.39
C PRO A 216 -2.14 -2.27 38.45
N VAL A 217 -3.43 -2.56 38.44
CA VAL A 217 -4.36 -1.95 37.46
C VAL A 217 -4.35 -0.43 37.49
N LEU A 218 -4.38 0.17 38.68
CA LEU A 218 -4.39 1.65 38.82
C LEU A 218 -3.08 2.29 38.39
N GLU A 219 -1.95 1.68 38.72
CA GLU A 219 -0.62 2.12 38.27
C GLU A 219 -0.51 2.07 36.75
N ARG A 220 -0.94 0.97 36.13
CA ARG A 220 -0.97 0.83 34.68
C ARG A 220 -1.87 1.90 34.02
N HIS A 221 -3.04 2.20 34.57
CA HIS A 221 -3.91 3.26 34.06
C HIS A 221 -3.26 4.65 34.18
N ALA A 222 -2.56 4.92 35.28
CA ALA A 222 -1.80 6.18 35.45
C ALA A 222 -0.72 6.34 34.38
N MET A 223 0.06 5.26 34.10
CA MET A 223 1.07 5.26 33.06
C MET A 223 0.47 5.44 31.66
N MET A 224 -0.64 4.78 31.36
CA MET A 224 -1.33 4.96 30.09
C MET A 224 -1.84 6.40 29.89
N LYS A 225 -2.37 7.04 30.94
CA LYS A 225 -2.76 8.47 30.89
C LYS A 225 -1.57 9.37 30.61
N ALA A 226 -0.44 9.15 31.30
CA ALA A 226 0.78 9.92 31.07
C ALA A 226 1.31 9.78 29.62
N ILE A 227 1.26 8.58 29.04
CA ILE A 227 1.65 8.33 27.64
C ILE A 227 0.72 9.08 26.67
N VAL A 228 -0.59 9.08 26.92
CA VAL A 228 -1.56 9.81 26.06
C VAL A 228 -1.31 11.32 26.10
N GLN A 229 -0.90 11.88 27.24
CA GLN A 229 -0.56 13.30 27.37
C GLN A 229 0.72 13.71 26.59
N LEU A 230 1.59 12.76 26.24
CA LEU A 230 2.77 13.02 25.38
C LEU A 230 2.43 13.21 23.90
N ARG A 231 1.17 12.98 23.50
CA ARG A 231 0.67 13.16 22.11
C ARG A 231 0.18 14.57 21.79
N GLY A 232 0.20 15.48 22.77
CA GLY A 232 -0.24 16.86 22.66
C GLY A 232 0.89 17.87 22.35
#